data_bd1e27451d2b14d090bed4648b4183a1
#
_entry.id   bd1e27451d2b14d090bed4648b4183a1
#
_cell.length_a   1.000
_cell.length_b   1.000
_cell.length_c   1.000
_cell.angle_alpha   90.00
_cell.angle_beta   90.00
_cell.angle_gamma   90.00
#
_symmetry.space_group_name_H-M   'P 1'
#
loop_
_entity.id
_entity.type
_entity.pdbx_description
1 polymer ?
#
loop_
_entity_poly.entity_id
_entity_poly.type
_entity_poly.pdbx_seq_one_letter_code
_entity_poly.pdbx_strand_id
1 'polypeptide(L)'
;MGINVKKKIKKSFNRTFLSKDFEAFRSELIQHARIFFPDKIQDFSESSVGGLLVDMAATVGDSLSYYLDHQFRELDPVKAVEPDNLRTHLQNAGVDIFGATPASVILKFSFDVDAQQTASGYRPNIKNLPVVLQGTTVKSLEGITFTTVEDLNFAETDINGIYLCDYTVKATNGTGIPISYSVNREVEAASGLQVTETFTIPNTHVPFRKITLANENVSIVTSVTDSEKETYYEVKSLSQDTVFIETRNTQSDELLVSSNLEIIPAPKRYIKSFDPTTKLVTLQFGAGDAETLEDDILPDPSELALPLYGKKNFPRFSIDPNSLLQTHTLGMAPRGTTLTVTYRHGGGLTHNVTSNSITEVSSLLLEFRQAVNPSGALGVRQTMAVVNESQAVGGSVAPSLDELRQLIPIARQSQSRMVTREDLLARIYTMPAQFGRIYRASISPNPVNPLAALLFIVSLDRDGNLINAPDTVKKNLSMYLNEFRLISDALDVLDTQIMNFGVRYSVIVAPSANKMQLLQNINNRLSTALQRKYFQIDQPIIIDDITNVIINTDDVISLVDLRVFPRVGGVEDRQYSTSVFPFERSTKNGIIFGPPGSLFELKFPENDLIGTAS
;
A
#
# COMPACT_ATOMS: atom_id res chain seq x y z
N MET A 1 21.50 -3.59 93.20
CA MET A 1 21.85 -2.70 92.09
C MET A 1 21.00 -3.09 90.90
N GLY A 2 19.88 -2.41 90.72
CA GLY A 2 18.97 -2.66 89.55
C GLY A 2 19.40 -1.82 88.40
N ILE A 3 19.77 -2.49 87.26
CA ILE A 3 20.11 -1.84 86.02
C ILE A 3 18.79 -1.43 85.32
N ASN A 4 18.50 -0.13 85.39
CA ASN A 4 17.35 0.46 84.70
C ASN A 4 17.66 0.56 83.22
N VAL A 5 17.33 -0.49 82.44
CA VAL A 5 17.42 -0.46 80.99
C VAL A 5 16.25 0.40 80.49
N LYS A 6 16.51 1.66 80.20
CA LYS A 6 15.56 2.51 79.48
C LYS A 6 15.28 1.87 78.07
N LYS A 7 14.13 1.23 77.94
CA LYS A 7 13.65 0.72 76.67
C LYS A 7 13.53 1.90 75.67
N LYS A 8 14.45 1.99 74.69
CA LYS A 8 14.36 2.96 73.61
C LYS A 8 13.09 2.66 72.85
N ILE A 9 12.06 3.48 72.97
CA ILE A 9 10.86 3.39 72.18
C ILE A 9 11.28 3.64 70.71
N LYS A 10 11.10 2.65 69.88
CA LYS A 10 11.33 2.77 68.43
C LYS A 10 10.28 3.73 67.88
N LYS A 11 10.68 4.97 67.54
CA LYS A 11 9.82 5.92 66.84
C LYS A 11 9.58 5.39 65.45
N SER A 12 8.35 5.14 65.07
CA SER A 12 7.95 4.72 63.73
C SER A 12 7.08 5.82 63.10
N PHE A 13 7.32 6.06 61.81
CA PHE A 13 6.57 6.98 61.01
C PHE A 13 6.01 6.21 59.81
N ASN A 14 4.69 6.20 59.67
CA ASN A 14 4.04 5.59 58.51
C ASN A 14 4.04 6.60 57.35
N ARG A 15 4.78 6.31 56.30
CA ARG A 15 4.78 7.13 55.08
C ARG A 15 3.62 6.75 54.18
N THR A 16 2.93 7.74 53.68
CA THR A 16 1.86 7.58 52.71
C THR A 16 2.44 7.86 51.32
N PHE A 17 2.76 6.82 50.59
CA PHE A 17 3.35 6.95 49.22
C PHE A 17 2.38 7.48 48.15
N LEU A 18 1.12 7.76 48.52
CA LEU A 18 0.11 8.35 47.66
C LEU A 18 0.13 9.88 47.63
N SER A 19 0.84 10.51 48.57
CA SER A 19 0.97 11.96 48.66
C SER A 19 2.01 12.46 47.65
N LYS A 20 1.58 13.31 46.72
CA LYS A 20 2.42 13.74 45.58
C LYS A 20 2.45 15.27 45.39
N ASP A 21 1.66 16.01 46.16
CA ASP A 21 1.54 17.44 46.05
C ASP A 21 2.29 18.17 47.18
N PHE A 22 2.52 19.47 46.96
CA PHE A 22 3.25 20.31 47.92
C PHE A 22 2.70 20.23 49.33
N GLU A 23 1.35 20.34 49.50
CA GLU A 23 0.72 20.34 50.84
C GLU A 23 0.88 19.01 51.56
N ALA A 24 0.82 17.91 50.82
CA ALA A 24 1.04 16.59 51.38
C ALA A 24 2.49 16.40 51.81
N PHE A 25 3.48 16.77 50.99
CA PHE A 25 4.88 16.76 51.37
C PHE A 25 5.17 17.66 52.57
N ARG A 26 4.60 18.88 52.59
CA ARG A 26 4.74 19.81 53.72
C ARG A 26 4.20 19.22 55.01
N SER A 27 2.99 18.67 54.97
CA SER A 27 2.37 18.06 56.15
C SER A 27 3.15 16.86 56.69
N GLU A 28 3.64 15.99 55.81
CA GLU A 28 4.48 14.84 56.19
C GLU A 28 5.81 15.28 56.77
N LEU A 29 6.47 16.28 56.20
CA LEU A 29 7.73 16.83 56.72
C LEU A 29 7.55 17.47 58.09
N ILE A 30 6.47 18.23 58.33
CA ILE A 30 6.13 18.80 59.64
C ILE A 30 5.88 17.68 60.65
N GLN A 31 5.12 16.65 60.28
CA GLN A 31 4.87 15.51 61.17
C GLN A 31 6.15 14.74 61.48
N HIS A 32 7.01 14.51 60.51
CA HIS A 32 8.31 13.89 60.67
C HIS A 32 9.20 14.72 61.63
N ALA A 33 9.28 16.03 61.42
CA ALA A 33 10.06 16.91 62.25
C ALA A 33 9.58 16.92 63.73
N ARG A 34 8.27 16.95 63.96
CA ARG A 34 7.69 16.86 65.34
C ARG A 34 7.99 15.55 66.04
N ILE A 35 8.05 14.41 65.31
CA ILE A 35 8.30 13.10 65.89
C ILE A 35 9.81 12.90 66.20
N PHE A 36 10.68 13.30 65.30
CA PHE A 36 12.11 12.99 65.40
C PHE A 36 12.94 14.12 65.97
N PHE A 37 12.51 15.39 65.83
CA PHE A 37 13.27 16.57 66.29
C PHE A 37 12.43 17.55 67.14
N PRO A 38 11.66 17.08 68.14
CA PRO A 38 10.71 17.89 68.91
C PRO A 38 11.37 19.05 69.68
N ASP A 39 12.62 18.93 70.05
CA ASP A 39 13.34 19.92 70.87
C ASP A 39 14.15 20.92 70.03
N LYS A 40 14.25 20.71 68.72
CA LYS A 40 15.09 21.53 67.82
C LYS A 40 14.33 22.52 67.01
N ILE A 41 13.17 22.13 66.48
CA ILE A 41 12.34 22.98 65.64
C ILE A 41 10.90 22.88 66.17
N GLN A 42 10.39 23.95 66.73
CA GLN A 42 9.04 24.01 67.34
C GLN A 42 8.08 24.90 66.56
N ASP A 43 8.62 25.88 65.83
CA ASP A 43 7.85 26.80 65.03
C ASP A 43 7.93 26.47 63.53
N PHE A 44 6.77 26.17 62.93
CA PHE A 44 6.58 25.86 61.50
C PHE A 44 5.64 26.88 60.83
N SER A 45 5.52 28.09 61.41
CA SER A 45 4.78 29.18 60.79
C SER A 45 5.48 29.65 59.52
N GLU A 46 4.73 30.24 58.59
CA GLU A 46 5.23 30.72 57.29
C GLU A 46 6.39 31.72 57.43
N SER A 47 6.47 32.46 58.52
CA SER A 47 7.53 33.42 58.79
C SER A 47 8.74 32.86 59.54
N SER A 48 8.72 31.58 59.92
CA SER A 48 9.80 30.95 60.65
C SER A 48 10.84 30.30 59.76
N VAL A 49 12.08 30.20 60.20
CA VAL A 49 13.15 29.48 59.49
C VAL A 49 12.82 28.00 59.34
N GLY A 50 12.12 27.41 60.31
CA GLY A 50 11.63 26.03 60.25
C GLY A 50 10.58 25.82 59.17
N GLY A 51 9.63 26.77 59.05
CA GLY A 51 8.66 26.78 57.96
C GLY A 51 9.31 26.91 56.61
N LEU A 52 10.23 27.87 56.44
CA LEU A 52 10.97 28.07 55.19
C LEU A 52 11.72 26.81 54.73
N LEU A 53 12.41 26.12 55.61
CA LEU A 53 13.14 24.89 55.26
C LEU A 53 12.21 23.73 54.84
N VAL A 54 11.07 23.61 55.53
CA VAL A 54 10.04 22.63 55.18
C VAL A 54 9.41 22.94 53.84
N ASP A 55 9.08 24.21 53.56
CA ASP A 55 8.47 24.64 52.31
C ASP A 55 9.44 24.47 51.15
N MET A 56 10.72 24.79 51.28
CA MET A 56 11.74 24.50 50.28
C MET A 56 11.86 22.98 50.01
N ALA A 57 11.89 22.16 51.04
CA ALA A 57 11.97 20.71 50.89
C ALA A 57 10.70 20.11 50.24
N ALA A 58 9.53 20.63 50.60
CA ALA A 58 8.25 20.25 50.01
C ALA A 58 8.16 20.65 48.52
N THR A 59 8.66 21.84 48.14
CA THR A 59 8.73 22.29 46.74
C THR A 59 9.63 21.40 45.90
N VAL A 60 10.79 21.00 46.46
CA VAL A 60 11.69 20.04 45.79
C VAL A 60 11.00 18.68 45.65
N GLY A 61 10.31 18.21 46.69
CA GLY A 61 9.55 16.95 46.63
C GLY A 61 8.45 16.96 45.57
N ASP A 62 7.67 18.03 45.51
CA ASP A 62 6.63 18.23 44.50
C ASP A 62 7.19 18.28 43.09
N SER A 63 8.26 19.05 42.87
CA SER A 63 8.95 19.11 41.57
C SER A 63 9.49 17.75 41.13
N LEU A 64 10.13 17.01 42.04
CA LEU A 64 10.62 15.65 41.73
C LEU A 64 9.48 14.67 41.45
N SER A 65 8.38 14.75 42.19
CA SER A 65 7.18 13.94 41.93
C SER A 65 6.60 14.21 40.54
N TYR A 66 6.51 15.50 40.16
CA TYR A 66 6.08 15.90 38.83
C TYR A 66 6.97 15.34 37.71
N TYR A 67 8.31 15.47 37.88
CA TYR A 67 9.26 14.91 36.91
C TYR A 67 9.17 13.39 36.79
N LEU A 68 9.02 12.70 37.92
CA LEU A 68 8.84 11.25 37.91
C LEU A 68 7.54 10.84 37.17
N ASP A 69 6.42 11.48 37.50
CA ASP A 69 5.14 11.21 36.85
C ASP A 69 5.19 11.55 35.36
N HIS A 70 5.89 12.64 34.97
CA HIS A 70 6.13 12.99 33.58
C HIS A 70 6.95 11.91 32.89
N GLN A 71 8.07 11.46 33.46
CA GLN A 71 8.87 10.39 32.87
C GLN A 71 8.10 9.07 32.72
N PHE A 72 7.24 8.72 33.68
CA PHE A 72 6.39 7.54 33.57
C PHE A 72 5.35 7.68 32.46
N ARG A 73 4.80 8.87 32.25
CA ARG A 73 3.89 9.13 31.11
C ARG A 73 4.60 9.01 29.79
N GLU A 74 5.85 9.47 29.70
CA GLU A 74 6.66 9.38 28.48
C GLU A 74 6.97 7.92 28.07
N LEU A 75 6.91 6.95 28.99
CA LEU A 75 7.04 5.53 28.66
C LEU A 75 5.81 4.93 27.99
N ASP A 76 4.64 5.58 28.11
CA ASP A 76 3.40 5.14 27.51
C ASP A 76 3.20 5.83 26.15
N PRO A 77 3.20 5.10 25.02
CA PRO A 77 3.04 5.69 23.70
C PRO A 77 1.79 6.55 23.53
N VAL A 78 0.72 6.21 24.28
CA VAL A 78 -0.57 6.94 24.21
C VAL A 78 -0.50 8.25 24.98
N LYS A 79 0.34 8.33 26.04
CA LYS A 79 0.42 9.47 26.96
C LYS A 79 1.67 10.32 26.78
N ALA A 80 2.67 9.84 26.03
CA ALA A 80 3.88 10.58 25.75
C ALA A 80 3.57 11.94 25.09
N VAL A 81 4.23 12.99 25.53
CA VAL A 81 4.01 14.36 25.06
C VAL A 81 5.25 14.89 24.33
N GLU A 82 6.43 14.44 24.70
CA GLU A 82 7.67 14.90 24.09
C GLU A 82 7.84 14.32 22.66
N PRO A 83 8.06 15.18 21.62
CA PRO A 83 8.12 14.75 20.23
C PRO A 83 9.17 13.67 19.96
N ASP A 84 10.34 13.75 20.59
CA ASP A 84 11.43 12.78 20.39
C ASP A 84 11.09 11.40 20.98
N ASN A 85 10.44 11.36 22.14
CA ASN A 85 9.98 10.12 22.74
C ASN A 85 8.87 9.49 21.91
N LEU A 86 7.92 10.31 21.46
CA LEU A 86 6.83 9.86 20.60
C LEU A 86 7.36 9.31 19.26
N ARG A 87 8.35 9.98 18.65
CA ARG A 87 9.03 9.48 17.44
C ARG A 87 9.67 8.11 17.67
N THR A 88 10.33 7.94 18.83
CA THR A 88 10.93 6.66 19.22
C THR A 88 9.86 5.57 19.39
N HIS A 89 8.72 5.89 19.99
CA HIS A 89 7.59 4.96 20.11
C HIS A 89 6.98 4.57 18.76
N LEU A 90 6.85 5.52 17.83
CA LEU A 90 6.39 5.27 16.46
C LEU A 90 7.35 4.31 15.72
N GLN A 91 8.65 4.59 15.77
CA GLN A 91 9.66 3.72 15.16
C GLN A 91 9.66 2.31 15.75
N ASN A 92 9.58 2.20 17.09
CA ASN A 92 9.52 0.91 17.78
C ASN A 92 8.22 0.13 17.49
N ALA A 93 7.15 0.82 17.12
CA ALA A 93 5.90 0.20 16.71
C ALA A 93 5.88 -0.17 15.22
N GLY A 94 6.89 0.25 14.43
CA GLY A 94 6.92 0.05 12.99
C GLY A 94 5.97 0.97 12.22
N VAL A 95 5.63 2.14 12.79
CA VAL A 95 4.83 3.16 12.11
C VAL A 95 5.76 4.07 11.33
N ASP A 96 5.58 4.13 10.01
CA ASP A 96 6.37 4.98 9.14
C ASP A 96 5.99 6.45 9.34
N ILE A 97 6.99 7.29 9.53
CA ILE A 97 6.85 8.74 9.61
C ILE A 97 7.19 9.30 8.23
N PHE A 98 6.25 9.97 7.57
CA PHE A 98 6.41 10.50 6.23
C PHE A 98 6.03 11.97 6.14
N GLY A 99 6.56 12.64 5.12
CA GLY A 99 6.30 14.05 4.83
C GLY A 99 4.97 14.28 4.12
N ALA A 100 4.82 15.46 3.54
CA ALA A 100 3.69 15.78 2.69
C ALA A 100 3.60 14.82 1.49
N THR A 101 2.39 14.36 1.16
CA THR A 101 2.17 13.48 0.01
C THR A 101 1.95 14.28 -1.27
N PRO A 102 2.48 13.82 -2.41
CA PRO A 102 2.21 14.42 -3.70
C PRO A 102 0.78 14.14 -4.15
N ALA A 103 0.23 15.02 -4.98
CA ALA A 103 -1.01 14.75 -5.69
C ALA A 103 -0.72 13.96 -6.97
N SER A 104 -1.61 13.06 -7.36
CA SER A 104 -1.59 12.38 -8.66
C SER A 104 -2.72 12.89 -9.54
N VAL A 105 -2.49 12.86 -10.85
CA VAL A 105 -3.42 13.33 -11.87
C VAL A 105 -3.24 12.55 -13.16
N ILE A 106 -4.32 12.34 -13.89
CA ILE A 106 -4.28 11.81 -15.25
C ILE A 106 -4.14 12.98 -16.22
N LEU A 107 -3.06 12.99 -16.98
CA LEU A 107 -2.77 13.98 -18.01
C LEU A 107 -3.09 13.42 -19.39
N LYS A 108 -3.82 14.17 -20.16
CA LYS A 108 -4.09 13.88 -21.57
C LYS A 108 -3.15 14.71 -22.43
N PHE A 109 -2.21 14.05 -23.07
CA PHE A 109 -1.35 14.64 -24.09
C PHE A 109 -2.02 14.56 -25.44
N SER A 110 -1.97 15.65 -26.21
CA SER A 110 -2.53 15.72 -27.56
C SER A 110 -1.57 16.46 -28.50
N PHE A 111 -1.49 16.03 -29.75
CA PHE A 111 -0.70 16.67 -30.79
C PHE A 111 -1.21 16.31 -32.18
N ASP A 112 -0.74 17.03 -33.19
CA ASP A 112 -1.13 16.83 -34.55
C ASP A 112 -0.07 16.05 -35.33
N VAL A 113 -0.55 15.12 -36.18
CA VAL A 113 0.29 14.27 -37.04
C VAL A 113 -0.26 14.22 -38.43
N ASP A 114 0.63 14.21 -39.43
CA ASP A 114 0.26 14.05 -40.83
C ASP A 114 -0.40 12.68 -41.09
N ALA A 115 -1.33 12.67 -42.06
CA ALA A 115 -1.96 11.45 -42.50
C ALA A 115 -1.03 10.62 -43.39
N GLN A 116 -1.04 9.30 -43.20
CA GLN A 116 -0.36 8.33 -44.06
C GLN A 116 -1.39 7.43 -44.76
N GLN A 117 -1.23 7.22 -46.05
CA GLN A 117 -2.03 6.26 -46.78
C GLN A 117 -1.54 4.83 -46.50
N THR A 118 -2.45 3.93 -46.13
CA THR A 118 -2.20 2.51 -45.88
C THR A 118 -3.12 1.67 -46.76
N ALA A 119 -2.89 0.36 -46.81
CA ALA A 119 -3.75 -0.56 -47.57
C ALA A 119 -5.23 -0.56 -47.10
N SER A 120 -5.48 -0.20 -45.84
CA SER A 120 -6.82 -0.14 -45.23
C SER A 120 -7.40 1.27 -45.11
N GLY A 121 -6.80 2.29 -45.79
CA GLY A 121 -7.23 3.68 -45.73
C GLY A 121 -6.19 4.63 -45.18
N TYR A 122 -6.64 5.82 -44.73
CA TYR A 122 -5.75 6.83 -44.15
C TYR A 122 -5.67 6.66 -42.62
N ARG A 123 -4.46 6.72 -42.07
CA ARG A 123 -4.17 6.64 -40.63
C ARG A 123 -3.10 7.67 -40.23
N PRO A 124 -2.93 7.96 -38.91
CA PRO A 124 -1.79 8.75 -38.43
C PRO A 124 -0.45 8.13 -38.89
N ASN A 125 0.52 8.97 -39.27
CA ASN A 125 1.84 8.48 -39.69
C ASN A 125 2.60 7.91 -38.50
N ILE A 126 2.77 6.59 -38.48
CA ILE A 126 3.41 5.84 -37.37
C ILE A 126 4.82 6.33 -37.08
N LYS A 127 5.58 6.78 -38.08
CA LYS A 127 6.95 7.28 -37.91
C LYS A 127 7.01 8.58 -37.10
N ASN A 128 5.92 9.34 -37.09
CA ASN A 128 5.81 10.62 -36.39
C ASN A 128 5.12 10.46 -35.02
N LEU A 129 4.76 9.24 -34.60
CA LEU A 129 4.22 8.99 -33.27
C LEU A 129 5.36 8.85 -32.25
N PRO A 130 5.48 9.79 -31.29
CA PRO A 130 6.55 9.78 -30.31
C PRO A 130 6.26 8.88 -29.11
N VAL A 131 7.29 8.68 -28.31
CA VAL A 131 7.19 8.26 -26.91
C VAL A 131 7.47 9.48 -26.05
N VAL A 132 6.54 9.88 -25.20
CA VAL A 132 6.79 10.85 -24.14
C VAL A 132 7.42 10.10 -22.99
N LEU A 133 8.67 10.42 -22.67
CA LEU A 133 9.43 9.70 -21.66
C LEU A 133 8.99 10.10 -20.23
N GLN A 134 9.14 9.17 -19.31
CA GLN A 134 9.07 9.42 -17.88
C GLN A 134 9.96 10.62 -17.50
N GLY A 135 9.50 11.45 -16.58
CA GLY A 135 10.22 12.66 -16.19
C GLY A 135 9.86 13.90 -17.00
N THR A 136 8.98 13.80 -18.00
CA THR A 136 8.40 14.98 -18.66
C THR A 136 7.66 15.83 -17.64
N THR A 137 7.96 17.13 -17.60
CA THR A 137 7.38 18.04 -16.59
C THR A 137 6.39 19.01 -17.22
N VAL A 138 5.25 19.14 -16.55
CA VAL A 138 4.17 20.07 -16.89
C VAL A 138 3.85 20.97 -15.71
N LYS A 139 3.25 22.12 -15.95
CA LYS A 139 2.87 23.08 -14.91
C LYS A 139 1.39 23.41 -14.95
N SER A 140 0.84 23.62 -13.77
CA SER A 140 -0.49 24.21 -13.61
C SER A 140 -0.42 25.74 -13.75
N LEU A 141 -1.58 26.36 -13.94
CA LEU A 141 -1.75 27.83 -13.92
C LEU A 141 -1.26 28.47 -12.62
N GLU A 142 -1.27 27.70 -11.52
CA GLU A 142 -0.80 28.12 -10.19
C GLU A 142 0.72 27.90 -10.01
N GLY A 143 1.42 27.41 -11.05
CA GLY A 143 2.87 27.18 -11.02
C GLY A 143 3.29 25.86 -10.40
N ILE A 144 2.36 24.96 -10.05
CA ILE A 144 2.67 23.65 -9.48
C ILE A 144 3.14 22.71 -10.59
N THR A 145 4.28 22.08 -10.37
CA THR A 145 4.89 21.15 -11.33
C THR A 145 4.40 19.74 -11.10
N PHE A 146 4.05 19.06 -12.21
CA PHE A 146 3.75 17.63 -12.27
C PHE A 146 4.75 16.93 -13.19
N THR A 147 5.09 15.70 -12.87
CA THR A 147 6.05 14.89 -13.62
C THR A 147 5.42 13.56 -14.00
N THR A 148 5.54 13.15 -15.28
CA THR A 148 5.02 11.85 -15.73
C THR A 148 5.73 10.70 -14.99
N VAL A 149 4.95 9.69 -14.56
CA VAL A 149 5.44 8.56 -13.76
C VAL A 149 5.94 7.43 -14.66
N GLU A 150 5.43 7.34 -15.89
CA GLU A 150 5.74 6.29 -16.85
C GLU A 150 5.93 6.85 -18.26
N ASP A 151 6.48 6.01 -19.15
CA ASP A 151 6.62 6.33 -20.57
C ASP A 151 5.27 6.21 -21.29
N LEU A 152 4.91 7.23 -22.06
CA LEU A 152 3.68 7.24 -22.87
C LEU A 152 4.01 7.00 -24.34
N ASN A 153 3.78 5.79 -24.83
CA ASN A 153 4.08 5.40 -26.21
C ASN A 153 2.84 5.52 -27.10
N PHE A 154 2.78 6.51 -27.97
CA PHE A 154 1.66 6.73 -28.90
C PHE A 154 1.59 5.72 -30.07
N ALA A 155 2.68 5.03 -30.37
CA ALA A 155 2.73 4.01 -31.41
C ALA A 155 2.38 2.61 -30.91
N GLU A 156 1.96 2.48 -29.66
CA GLU A 156 1.57 1.21 -29.06
C GLU A 156 0.25 0.70 -29.62
N THR A 157 0.21 -0.60 -29.93
CA THR A 157 -0.98 -1.26 -30.49
C THR A 157 -1.42 -2.41 -29.61
N ASP A 158 -2.69 -2.73 -29.64
CA ASP A 158 -3.24 -3.95 -29.04
C ASP A 158 -2.82 -5.21 -29.82
N ILE A 159 -3.26 -6.38 -29.35
CA ILE A 159 -3.02 -7.69 -29.99
C ILE A 159 -3.54 -7.74 -31.43
N ASN A 160 -4.54 -6.94 -31.78
CA ASN A 160 -5.17 -6.86 -33.08
C ASN A 160 -4.49 -5.83 -34.00
N GLY A 161 -3.44 -5.14 -33.54
CA GLY A 161 -2.75 -4.08 -34.25
C GLY A 161 -3.53 -2.75 -34.33
N ILE A 162 -4.48 -2.54 -33.41
CA ILE A 162 -5.22 -1.28 -33.25
C ILE A 162 -4.41 -0.39 -32.29
N TYR A 163 -4.22 0.88 -32.65
CA TYR A 163 -3.51 1.83 -31.76
C TYR A 163 -4.27 2.02 -30.45
N LEU A 164 -3.55 2.03 -29.36
CA LEU A 164 -4.07 2.34 -28.02
C LEU A 164 -4.30 3.85 -27.81
N CYS A 165 -3.77 4.69 -28.68
CA CYS A 165 -4.07 6.12 -28.69
C CYS A 165 -5.37 6.40 -29.46
N ASP A 166 -6.15 7.36 -28.97
CA ASP A 166 -7.29 7.89 -29.70
C ASP A 166 -6.81 8.87 -30.77
N TYR A 167 -7.42 8.82 -31.96
CA TYR A 167 -7.12 9.77 -33.03
C TYR A 167 -8.37 10.20 -33.75
N THR A 168 -8.44 11.49 -34.07
CA THR A 168 -9.56 12.10 -34.83
C THR A 168 -9.02 12.88 -36.01
N VAL A 169 -9.80 12.94 -37.12
CA VAL A 169 -9.41 13.73 -38.28
C VAL A 169 -9.47 15.22 -37.94
N LYS A 170 -8.31 15.93 -38.02
CA LYS A 170 -8.25 17.36 -37.79
C LYS A 170 -8.49 18.19 -39.04
N ALA A 171 -7.87 17.80 -40.15
CA ALA A 171 -8.01 18.50 -41.41
C ALA A 171 -8.17 17.53 -42.60
N THR A 172 -8.99 17.93 -43.59
CA THR A 172 -9.18 17.23 -44.84
C THR A 172 -8.83 18.13 -46.02
N ASN A 173 -8.45 17.53 -47.13
CA ASN A 173 -8.29 18.27 -48.37
C ASN A 173 -9.67 18.58 -49.04
N GLY A 174 -9.68 19.35 -50.14
CA GLY A 174 -10.92 19.69 -50.86
C GLY A 174 -11.71 18.50 -51.41
N THR A 175 -11.16 17.28 -51.39
CA THR A 175 -11.80 16.02 -51.79
C THR A 175 -12.23 15.15 -50.62
N GLY A 176 -12.15 15.67 -49.38
CA GLY A 176 -12.56 14.93 -48.17
C GLY A 176 -11.51 13.93 -47.62
N ILE A 177 -10.31 13.89 -48.21
CA ILE A 177 -9.23 13.00 -47.77
C ILE A 177 -8.54 13.61 -46.55
N PRO A 178 -8.33 12.85 -45.44
CA PRO A 178 -7.59 13.33 -44.27
C PRO A 178 -6.17 13.75 -44.62
N ILE A 179 -5.76 14.94 -44.18
CA ILE A 179 -4.39 15.48 -44.29
C ILE A 179 -3.67 15.35 -42.96
N SER A 180 -4.36 15.61 -41.84
CA SER A 180 -3.81 15.52 -40.51
C SER A 180 -4.82 14.92 -39.51
N TYR A 181 -4.26 14.27 -38.49
CA TYR A 181 -4.99 13.73 -37.37
C TYR A 181 -4.55 14.44 -36.09
N SER A 182 -5.49 14.64 -35.18
CA SER A 182 -5.20 14.94 -33.79
C SER A 182 -5.17 13.63 -33.01
N VAL A 183 -4.04 13.35 -32.34
CA VAL A 183 -3.81 12.11 -31.59
C VAL A 183 -3.75 12.47 -30.12
N ASN A 184 -4.41 11.70 -29.27
CA ASN A 184 -4.36 11.89 -27.84
C ASN A 184 -4.19 10.57 -27.08
N ARG A 185 -3.58 10.63 -25.89
CA ARG A 185 -3.42 9.51 -24.97
C ARG A 185 -3.21 10.03 -23.56
N GLU A 186 -3.62 9.24 -22.59
CA GLU A 186 -3.56 9.56 -21.18
C GLU A 186 -2.36 8.89 -20.49
N VAL A 187 -1.79 9.58 -19.48
CA VAL A 187 -0.69 9.10 -18.62
C VAL A 187 -0.85 9.63 -17.22
N GLU A 188 -0.45 8.84 -16.24
CA GLU A 188 -0.40 9.30 -14.85
C GLU A 188 0.81 10.21 -14.61
N ALA A 189 0.57 11.28 -13.86
CA ALA A 189 1.61 12.20 -13.40
C ALA A 189 1.44 12.49 -11.92
N ALA A 190 2.55 12.66 -11.23
CA ALA A 190 2.58 13.02 -9.83
C ALA A 190 3.18 14.41 -9.63
N SER A 191 2.64 15.16 -8.68
CA SER A 191 3.13 16.49 -8.35
C SER A 191 4.50 16.42 -7.67
N GLY A 192 5.27 17.50 -7.81
CA GLY A 192 6.61 17.64 -7.25
C GLY A 192 7.68 17.75 -8.31
N LEU A 193 8.85 18.19 -7.88
CA LEU A 193 10.01 18.37 -8.72
C LEU A 193 11.01 17.24 -8.50
N GLN A 194 11.47 16.63 -9.60
CA GLN A 194 12.55 15.66 -9.55
C GLN A 194 13.90 16.37 -9.54
N VAL A 195 14.74 16.01 -8.58
CA VAL A 195 16.07 16.57 -8.39
C VAL A 195 17.09 15.44 -8.27
N THR A 196 18.29 15.70 -8.77
CA THR A 196 19.43 14.80 -8.62
C THR A 196 20.52 15.51 -7.81
N GLU A 197 20.94 14.90 -6.70
CA GLU A 197 22.05 15.36 -5.86
C GLU A 197 23.20 14.37 -5.92
N THR A 198 24.43 14.89 -5.81
CA THR A 198 25.64 14.08 -5.79
C THR A 198 26.37 14.25 -4.46
N PHE A 199 26.78 13.14 -3.85
CA PHE A 199 27.50 13.12 -2.59
C PHE A 199 28.83 12.39 -2.76
N THR A 200 29.94 13.09 -2.57
CA THR A 200 31.28 12.49 -2.59
C THR A 200 31.56 11.81 -1.25
N ILE A 201 31.75 10.51 -1.26
CA ILE A 201 31.99 9.70 -0.08
C ILE A 201 33.49 9.41 0.05
N PRO A 202 34.12 9.81 1.16
CA PRO A 202 35.53 9.52 1.41
C PRO A 202 35.80 8.01 1.49
N ASN A 203 37.05 7.63 1.27
CA ASN A 203 37.49 6.22 1.38
C ASN A 203 37.57 5.70 2.84
N THR A 204 37.03 6.43 3.81
CA THR A 204 36.97 6.01 5.20
C THR A 204 35.68 5.23 5.42
N HIS A 205 35.79 3.99 5.90
CA HIS A 205 34.62 3.20 6.28
C HIS A 205 33.90 3.83 7.49
N VAL A 206 32.61 4.09 7.34
CA VAL A 206 31.75 4.58 8.42
C VAL A 206 30.50 3.71 8.45
N PRO A 207 30.37 2.80 9.43
CA PRO A 207 29.19 1.98 9.60
C PRO A 207 27.93 2.83 9.76
N PHE A 208 26.84 2.39 9.16
CA PHE A 208 25.55 3.09 9.20
C PHE A 208 25.63 4.54 8.75
N ARG A 209 26.44 4.81 7.71
CA ARG A 209 26.60 6.15 7.16
C ARG A 209 25.24 6.77 6.86
N LYS A 210 25.08 8.03 7.27
CA LYS A 210 23.87 8.82 7.05
C LYS A 210 24.14 9.94 6.08
N ILE A 211 23.22 10.15 5.13
CA ILE A 211 23.24 11.24 4.16
C ILE A 211 21.88 11.92 4.21
N THR A 212 21.87 13.23 4.48
CA THR A 212 20.64 14.02 4.54
C THR A 212 20.46 14.75 3.21
N LEU A 213 19.29 14.63 2.60
CA LEU A 213 18.91 15.31 1.37
C LEU A 213 18.63 16.79 1.64
N ALA A 214 18.96 17.66 0.68
CA ALA A 214 18.88 19.10 0.88
C ALA A 214 17.46 19.66 0.84
N ASN A 215 16.54 19.00 0.10
CA ASN A 215 15.18 19.50 -0.08
C ASN A 215 14.22 18.92 0.96
N GLU A 216 13.28 19.76 1.40
CA GLU A 216 12.20 19.35 2.31
C GLU A 216 11.13 18.50 1.59
N ASN A 217 10.39 17.73 2.37
CA ASN A 217 9.22 16.95 1.92
C ASN A 217 9.55 16.05 0.70
N VAL A 218 10.62 15.27 0.81
CA VAL A 218 10.94 14.24 -0.19
C VAL A 218 9.88 13.15 -0.13
N SER A 219 9.15 12.99 -1.22
CA SER A 219 8.06 12.02 -1.35
C SER A 219 8.58 10.62 -1.71
N ILE A 220 9.45 10.54 -2.70
CA ILE A 220 10.03 9.28 -3.17
C ILE A 220 11.50 9.47 -3.54
N VAL A 221 12.32 8.47 -3.24
CA VAL A 221 13.68 8.35 -3.77
C VAL A 221 13.60 7.41 -4.96
N THR A 222 13.86 7.94 -6.15
CA THR A 222 13.73 7.19 -7.41
C THR A 222 14.91 6.26 -7.63
N SER A 223 16.13 6.74 -7.38
CA SER A 223 17.34 5.94 -7.53
C SER A 223 18.47 6.46 -6.66
N VAL A 224 19.30 5.55 -6.18
CA VAL A 224 20.56 5.82 -5.52
C VAL A 224 21.62 4.95 -6.19
N THR A 225 22.54 5.57 -6.92
CA THR A 225 23.58 4.86 -7.69
C THR A 225 24.96 5.36 -7.30
N ASP A 226 25.94 4.48 -7.35
CA ASP A 226 27.32 4.85 -7.12
C ASP A 226 28.08 5.17 -8.44
N SER A 227 29.38 5.50 -8.34
CA SER A 227 30.22 5.79 -9.50
C SER A 227 30.43 4.61 -10.43
N GLU A 228 30.19 3.37 -9.98
CA GLU A 228 30.25 2.13 -10.75
C GLU A 228 28.91 1.79 -11.41
N LYS A 229 27.89 2.64 -11.23
CA LYS A 229 26.48 2.44 -11.64
C LYS A 229 25.76 1.33 -10.92
N GLU A 230 26.25 0.89 -9.78
CA GLU A 230 25.57 -0.04 -8.92
C GLU A 230 24.47 0.66 -8.12
N THR A 231 23.32 -0.01 -7.98
CA THR A 231 22.14 0.57 -7.35
C THR A 231 22.03 0.15 -5.88
N TYR A 232 21.75 1.13 -5.02
CA TYR A 232 21.34 0.90 -3.64
C TYR A 232 19.82 0.87 -3.57
N TYR A 233 19.26 -0.14 -2.92
CA TYR A 233 17.83 -0.37 -2.84
C TYR A 233 17.24 0.11 -1.52
N GLU A 234 16.06 0.74 -1.58
CA GLU A 234 15.30 1.12 -0.39
C GLU A 234 14.70 -0.13 0.25
N VAL A 235 14.93 -0.31 1.55
CA VAL A 235 14.40 -1.43 2.35
C VAL A 235 13.74 -0.89 3.62
N LYS A 236 12.80 -1.66 4.19
CA LYS A 236 12.15 -1.30 5.46
C LYS A 236 13.08 -1.49 6.66
N SER A 237 13.95 -2.47 6.59
CA SER A 237 14.96 -2.77 7.61
C SER A 237 16.26 -3.15 6.96
N LEU A 238 17.40 -2.75 7.52
CA LEU A 238 18.72 -3.14 7.03
C LEU A 238 18.99 -4.66 7.15
N SER A 239 18.17 -5.40 7.88
CA SER A 239 18.21 -6.87 7.92
C SER A 239 17.53 -7.54 6.72
N GLN A 240 16.75 -6.81 5.93
CA GLN A 240 16.12 -7.32 4.72
C GLN A 240 17.16 -7.40 3.61
N ASP A 241 17.45 -8.59 3.13
CA ASP A 241 18.51 -8.90 2.15
C ASP A 241 18.00 -8.98 0.70
N THR A 242 16.69 -8.99 0.51
CA THR A 242 16.03 -9.08 -0.80
C THR A 242 15.07 -7.95 -1.02
N VAL A 243 14.92 -7.52 -2.27
CA VAL A 243 13.93 -6.52 -2.69
C VAL A 243 13.12 -7.03 -3.88
N PHE A 244 11.90 -6.53 -3.99
CA PHE A 244 11.07 -6.76 -5.16
C PHE A 244 11.39 -5.72 -6.22
N ILE A 245 11.70 -6.19 -7.42
CA ILE A 245 11.81 -5.34 -8.61
C ILE A 245 10.65 -5.61 -9.53
N GLU A 246 10.19 -4.54 -10.13
CA GLU A 246 9.19 -4.53 -11.16
C GLU A 246 9.84 -4.63 -12.52
N THR A 247 9.45 -5.64 -13.31
CA THR A 247 9.83 -5.75 -14.71
C THR A 247 8.57 -5.69 -15.58
N ARG A 248 8.63 -4.95 -16.69
CA ARG A 248 7.47 -4.82 -17.59
C ARG A 248 7.03 -6.20 -18.09
N ASN A 249 5.74 -6.46 -18.02
CA ASN A 249 5.15 -7.67 -18.58
C ASN A 249 5.06 -7.53 -20.11
N THR A 250 5.64 -8.46 -20.85
CA THR A 250 5.60 -8.50 -22.33
C THR A 250 4.79 -9.69 -22.85
N GLN A 251 4.02 -10.35 -21.99
CA GLN A 251 3.20 -11.50 -22.34
C GLN A 251 1.82 -11.07 -22.88
N SER A 252 1.03 -12.06 -23.33
CA SER A 252 -0.31 -11.81 -23.90
C SER A 252 -1.32 -11.20 -22.92
N ASP A 253 -1.04 -11.24 -21.64
CA ASP A 253 -1.84 -10.67 -20.55
C ASP A 253 -1.34 -9.30 -20.06
N GLU A 254 -0.42 -8.64 -20.79
CA GLU A 254 0.11 -7.29 -20.48
C GLU A 254 -1.02 -6.27 -20.20
N LEU A 255 -2.16 -6.39 -20.85
CA LEU A 255 -3.30 -5.49 -20.68
C LEU A 255 -4.01 -5.63 -19.31
N LEU A 256 -3.85 -6.80 -18.65
CA LEU A 256 -4.44 -7.09 -17.35
C LEU A 256 -3.41 -6.98 -16.23
N VAL A 257 -2.16 -7.27 -16.56
CA VAL A 257 -1.03 -7.26 -15.64
C VAL A 257 0.12 -6.54 -16.31
N SER A 258 0.33 -5.28 -15.96
CA SER A 258 1.37 -4.46 -16.60
C SER A 258 2.79 -4.88 -16.22
N SER A 259 2.98 -5.49 -15.05
CA SER A 259 4.30 -5.76 -14.50
C SER A 259 4.42 -7.13 -13.87
N ASN A 260 5.62 -7.71 -14.01
CA ASN A 260 6.06 -8.91 -13.29
C ASN A 260 6.81 -8.51 -12.03
N LEU A 261 6.58 -9.24 -10.95
CA LEU A 261 7.33 -9.12 -9.72
C LEU A 261 8.55 -10.06 -9.76
N GLU A 262 9.73 -9.52 -9.53
CA GLU A 262 10.96 -10.28 -9.44
C GLU A 262 11.67 -10.00 -8.11
N ILE A 263 12.18 -11.05 -7.46
CA ILE A 263 12.91 -10.93 -6.19
C ILE A 263 14.40 -10.98 -6.50
N ILE A 264 15.13 -9.96 -6.08
CA ILE A 264 16.58 -9.92 -6.23
C ILE A 264 17.27 -9.69 -4.89
N PRO A 265 18.51 -10.22 -4.70
CA PRO A 265 19.31 -9.90 -3.53
C PRO A 265 19.74 -8.43 -3.56
N ALA A 266 19.71 -7.76 -2.39
CA ALA A 266 20.06 -6.36 -2.21
C ALA A 266 21.21 -6.19 -1.20
N PRO A 267 22.46 -6.52 -1.56
CA PRO A 267 23.61 -6.31 -0.68
C PRO A 267 23.85 -4.82 -0.41
N LYS A 268 23.66 -3.95 -1.42
CA LYS A 268 23.70 -2.49 -1.32
C LYS A 268 22.27 -1.98 -1.04
N ARG A 269 22.02 -1.52 0.18
CA ARG A 269 20.69 -1.11 0.62
C ARG A 269 20.73 0.04 1.61
N TYR A 270 19.61 0.76 1.71
CA TYR A 270 19.45 1.86 2.65
C TYR A 270 18.02 1.90 3.20
N ILE A 271 17.86 2.51 4.35
CA ILE A 271 16.58 2.88 4.94
C ILE A 271 16.38 4.39 4.87
N LYS A 272 15.15 4.81 4.66
CA LYS A 272 14.75 6.21 4.61
C LYS A 272 14.17 6.61 5.98
N SER A 273 14.60 7.75 6.52
CA SER A 273 14.10 8.33 7.76
C SER A 273 13.70 9.78 7.53
N PHE A 274 12.46 10.12 7.84
CA PHE A 274 11.94 11.49 7.78
C PHE A 274 12.00 12.14 9.16
N ASP A 275 12.50 13.38 9.23
CA ASP A 275 12.49 14.18 10.45
C ASP A 275 11.34 15.20 10.37
N PRO A 276 10.30 15.07 11.21
CA PRO A 276 9.13 15.97 11.17
C PRO A 276 9.47 17.41 11.58
N THR A 277 10.59 17.65 12.28
CA THR A 277 11.01 18.99 12.74
C THR A 277 11.68 19.76 11.62
N THR A 278 12.64 19.14 10.94
CA THR A 278 13.38 19.75 9.82
C THR A 278 12.73 19.50 8.47
N LYS A 279 11.75 18.57 8.40
CA LYS A 279 11.11 18.07 7.17
C LYS A 279 12.08 17.46 6.16
N LEU A 280 13.30 17.15 6.58
CA LEU A 280 14.32 16.55 5.76
C LEU A 280 14.29 15.02 5.83
N VAL A 281 14.74 14.40 4.75
CA VAL A 281 14.91 12.95 4.66
C VAL A 281 16.37 12.61 4.80
N THR A 282 16.67 11.64 5.64
CA THR A 282 18.01 11.07 5.82
C THR A 282 18.01 9.62 5.33
N LEU A 283 18.96 9.31 4.46
CA LEU A 283 19.25 7.95 3.99
C LEU A 283 20.32 7.35 4.91
N GLN A 284 20.03 6.21 5.52
CA GLN A 284 20.98 5.45 6.35
C GLN A 284 21.33 4.16 5.62
N PHE A 285 22.62 3.97 5.34
CA PHE A 285 23.16 2.82 4.63
C PHE A 285 23.52 1.69 5.61
N GLY A 286 23.97 0.57 5.06
CA GLY A 286 24.39 -0.58 5.85
C GLY A 286 25.67 -0.35 6.65
N ALA A 287 26.11 -1.39 7.36
CA ALA A 287 27.29 -1.34 8.22
C ALA A 287 28.53 -2.01 7.58
N GLY A 288 28.35 -2.95 6.65
CA GLY A 288 29.41 -3.76 6.09
C GLY A 288 30.41 -2.96 5.25
N ASP A 289 31.66 -3.42 5.23
CA ASP A 289 32.74 -2.85 4.40
C ASP A 289 32.96 -3.74 3.16
N ALA A 290 32.93 -3.12 1.98
CA ALA A 290 33.13 -3.82 0.71
C ALA A 290 34.55 -4.44 0.55
N GLU A 291 35.53 -3.97 1.31
CA GLU A 291 36.92 -4.50 1.26
C GLU A 291 37.17 -5.65 2.26
N THR A 292 36.31 -5.84 3.25
CA THR A 292 36.40 -6.99 4.14
C THR A 292 35.81 -8.21 3.45
N LEU A 293 36.67 -9.18 3.15
CA LEU A 293 36.28 -10.46 2.60
C LEU A 293 35.28 -11.16 3.54
N GLU A 294 34.11 -11.43 2.99
CA GLU A 294 33.18 -12.51 3.29
C GLU A 294 33.36 -13.25 4.63
N ASP A 295 32.71 -12.78 5.68
CA ASP A 295 32.33 -13.73 6.71
C ASP A 295 30.88 -13.47 7.09
N ASP A 296 29.98 -14.25 6.50
CA ASP A 296 28.64 -14.45 7.01
C ASP A 296 28.77 -14.87 8.48
N ILE A 297 28.03 -14.19 9.37
CA ILE A 297 27.97 -14.56 10.80
C ILE A 297 27.39 -15.97 11.00
N LEU A 298 26.72 -16.50 9.99
CA LEU A 298 26.27 -17.89 9.95
C LEU A 298 27.44 -18.77 9.53
N PRO A 299 28.08 -19.48 10.47
CA PRO A 299 29.15 -20.40 10.12
C PRO A 299 28.59 -21.46 9.17
N ASP A 300 29.35 -21.78 8.11
CA ASP A 300 28.99 -22.84 7.19
C ASP A 300 28.75 -24.13 8.00
N PRO A 301 27.57 -24.77 7.87
CA PRO A 301 27.30 -26.05 8.55
C PRO A 301 28.34 -27.11 8.30
N SER A 302 29.07 -27.07 7.18
CA SER A 302 30.17 -27.99 6.87
C SER A 302 31.42 -27.75 7.73
N GLU A 303 31.70 -26.49 8.08
CA GLU A 303 32.80 -26.15 9.00
C GLU A 303 32.48 -26.48 10.45
N LEU A 304 31.19 -26.46 10.83
CA LEU A 304 30.70 -26.88 12.15
C LEU A 304 30.72 -28.43 12.31
N ALA A 305 30.41 -29.16 11.26
CA ALA A 305 30.30 -30.61 11.33
C ALA A 305 31.68 -31.34 11.43
N LEU A 306 32.71 -30.81 10.78
CA LEU A 306 34.05 -31.37 10.79
C LEU A 306 34.79 -31.29 12.14
N PRO A 307 34.70 -30.17 12.92
CA PRO A 307 35.29 -30.09 14.24
C PRO A 307 34.61 -30.94 15.30
N LEU A 308 33.35 -31.30 15.12
CA LEU A 308 32.57 -32.09 16.09
C LEU A 308 33.01 -33.56 16.15
N TYR A 309 33.60 -34.09 15.06
CA TYR A 309 34.04 -35.46 15.00
C TYR A 309 35.46 -35.60 15.54
N GLY A 310 35.60 -35.95 16.81
CA GLY A 310 36.88 -36.34 17.44
C GLY A 310 37.62 -35.24 18.21
N LYS A 311 37.09 -34.03 18.41
CA LYS A 311 37.69 -32.98 19.25
C LYS A 311 36.97 -32.83 20.58
N LYS A 312 37.76 -32.79 21.67
CA LYS A 312 37.25 -32.59 23.04
C LYS A 312 36.93 -31.12 23.39
N ASN A 313 37.29 -30.16 22.57
CA ASN A 313 37.04 -28.72 22.80
C ASN A 313 36.25 -28.15 21.64
N PHE A 314 35.09 -27.63 21.94
CA PHE A 314 34.28 -26.84 20.99
C PHE A 314 34.86 -25.44 20.88
N PRO A 315 35.09 -24.88 19.68
CA PRO A 315 35.35 -23.46 19.53
C PRO A 315 34.14 -22.71 20.10
N ARG A 316 34.39 -21.78 21.00
CA ARG A 316 33.35 -20.87 21.49
C ARG A 316 33.05 -19.90 20.35
N PHE A 317 31.90 -20.05 19.74
CA PHE A 317 31.35 -18.99 18.90
C PHE A 317 30.87 -17.88 19.81
N SER A 318 31.59 -16.81 19.85
CA SER A 318 31.16 -15.55 20.45
C SER A 318 30.55 -14.73 19.32
N ILE A 319 29.28 -14.45 19.40
CA ILE A 319 28.67 -13.40 18.56
C ILE A 319 29.18 -12.08 19.13
N ASP A 320 30.25 -11.56 18.55
CA ASP A 320 30.74 -10.22 18.85
C ASP A 320 29.83 -9.22 18.14
N PRO A 321 29.11 -8.32 18.86
CA PRO A 321 28.32 -7.27 18.23
C PRO A 321 29.14 -6.39 17.30
N ASN A 322 30.43 -6.24 17.51
CA ASN A 322 31.32 -5.48 16.64
C ASN A 322 31.60 -6.18 15.30
N SER A 323 31.53 -7.50 15.25
CA SER A 323 31.70 -8.23 13.98
C SER A 323 30.55 -7.99 13.02
N LEU A 324 29.32 -7.72 13.52
CA LEU A 324 28.18 -7.29 12.73
C LEU A 324 28.42 -6.00 11.93
N LEU A 325 29.29 -5.13 12.43
CA LEU A 325 29.66 -3.87 11.77
C LEU A 325 30.62 -4.09 10.58
N GLN A 326 31.22 -5.26 10.47
CA GLN A 326 32.19 -5.61 9.43
C GLN A 326 31.63 -6.59 8.38
N THR A 327 30.50 -7.23 8.68
CA THR A 327 29.86 -8.21 7.79
C THR A 327 28.83 -7.56 6.87
N HIS A 328 28.48 -8.26 5.77
CA HIS A 328 27.45 -7.81 4.83
C HIS A 328 26.01 -8.05 5.32
N THR A 329 25.82 -8.66 6.49
CA THR A 329 24.51 -9.05 7.03
C THR A 329 23.50 -7.90 7.14
N LEU A 330 23.97 -6.67 7.46
CA LEU A 330 23.13 -5.47 7.52
C LEU A 330 23.30 -4.57 6.29
N GLY A 331 23.80 -5.11 5.18
CA GLY A 331 24.07 -4.37 3.96
C GLY A 331 25.39 -3.59 4.02
N MET A 332 25.85 -3.13 2.85
CA MET A 332 27.15 -2.46 2.69
C MET A 332 27.02 -0.95 2.88
N ALA A 333 28.02 -0.34 3.54
CA ALA A 333 28.19 1.10 3.60
C ALA A 333 28.88 1.62 2.34
N PRO A 334 28.48 2.77 1.78
CA PRO A 334 29.19 3.39 0.67
C PRO A 334 30.57 3.89 1.13
N ARG A 335 31.60 3.64 0.32
CA ARG A 335 32.99 4.00 0.61
C ARG A 335 33.74 4.35 -0.68
N GLY A 336 34.53 5.41 -0.69
CA GLY A 336 35.41 5.79 -1.82
C GLY A 336 34.66 6.01 -3.14
N THR A 337 33.39 6.43 -3.11
CA THR A 337 32.52 6.54 -4.28
C THR A 337 31.78 7.87 -4.29
N THR A 338 31.22 8.24 -5.43
CA THR A 338 30.27 9.35 -5.54
C THR A 338 28.88 8.79 -5.71
N LEU A 339 28.02 9.02 -4.72
CA LEU A 339 26.62 8.64 -4.79
C LEU A 339 25.82 9.69 -5.55
N THR A 340 25.04 9.24 -6.51
CA THR A 340 24.06 10.04 -7.24
C THR A 340 22.66 9.63 -6.75
N VAL A 341 21.97 10.55 -6.09
CA VAL A 341 20.64 10.34 -5.53
C VAL A 341 19.63 11.14 -6.34
N THR A 342 18.71 10.45 -7.00
CA THR A 342 17.59 11.07 -7.72
C THR A 342 16.33 10.88 -6.90
N TYR A 343 15.64 11.96 -6.59
CA TYR A 343 14.45 11.93 -5.76
C TYR A 343 13.44 13.00 -6.19
N ARG A 344 12.19 12.84 -5.78
CA ARG A 344 11.13 13.82 -5.98
C ARG A 344 10.78 14.46 -4.64
N HIS A 345 10.65 15.78 -4.64
CA HIS A 345 10.24 16.54 -3.46
C HIS A 345 9.05 17.45 -3.78
N GLY A 346 8.33 17.85 -2.73
CA GLY A 346 7.12 18.63 -2.83
C GLY A 346 5.87 17.79 -2.55
N GLY A 347 4.76 18.45 -2.32
CA GLY A 347 3.48 17.85 -1.93
C GLY A 347 2.66 18.85 -1.11
N GLY A 348 1.50 18.40 -0.66
CA GLY A 348 0.61 19.19 0.17
C GLY A 348 -0.76 19.43 -0.48
N LEU A 349 -1.68 20.01 0.28
CA LEU A 349 -3.05 20.25 -0.18
C LEU A 349 -3.12 21.18 -1.41
N THR A 350 -2.19 22.11 -1.55
CA THR A 350 -2.13 23.04 -2.69
C THR A 350 -1.81 22.34 -4.01
N HIS A 351 -1.29 21.11 -3.96
CA HIS A 351 -1.01 20.31 -5.15
C HIS A 351 -2.26 19.63 -5.74
N ASN A 352 -3.39 19.67 -5.05
CA ASN A 352 -4.68 19.17 -5.56
C ASN A 352 -5.31 20.24 -6.49
N VAL A 353 -4.73 20.40 -7.66
CA VAL A 353 -5.18 21.40 -8.64
C VAL A 353 -6.49 20.99 -9.30
N THR A 354 -7.28 21.98 -9.71
CA THR A 354 -8.58 21.76 -10.37
C THR A 354 -8.42 21.17 -11.77
N SER A 355 -9.52 20.64 -12.31
CA SER A 355 -9.58 20.20 -13.72
C SER A 355 -9.26 21.35 -14.68
N ASN A 356 -8.66 21.03 -15.83
CA ASN A 356 -8.26 21.98 -16.89
C ASN A 356 -7.29 23.09 -16.43
N SER A 357 -6.57 22.90 -15.32
CA SER A 357 -5.59 23.86 -14.81
C SER A 357 -4.16 23.57 -15.28
N ILE A 358 -3.84 22.35 -15.70
CA ILE A 358 -2.52 21.96 -16.19
C ILE A 358 -2.49 22.12 -17.71
N THR A 359 -1.82 23.16 -18.19
CA THR A 359 -1.84 23.52 -19.61
C THR A 359 -0.46 23.80 -20.19
N GLU A 360 0.55 23.97 -19.36
CA GLU A 360 1.91 24.29 -19.79
C GLU A 360 2.84 23.07 -19.73
N VAL A 361 3.54 22.79 -20.84
CA VAL A 361 4.59 21.78 -20.89
C VAL A 361 5.93 22.48 -20.63
N SER A 362 6.52 22.26 -19.45
CA SER A 362 7.76 22.94 -19.02
C SER A 362 9.02 22.28 -19.57
N SER A 363 9.07 20.94 -19.54
CA SER A 363 10.18 20.16 -20.10
C SER A 363 9.60 18.94 -20.78
N LEU A 364 9.76 18.85 -22.11
CA LEU A 364 9.23 17.80 -22.94
C LEU A 364 10.36 16.85 -23.36
N LEU A 365 10.33 15.62 -22.83
CA LEU A 365 11.25 14.56 -23.19
C LEU A 365 10.56 13.65 -24.23
N LEU A 366 10.99 13.74 -25.49
CA LEU A 366 10.42 12.95 -26.59
C LEU A 366 11.48 12.09 -27.25
N GLU A 367 11.11 10.83 -27.47
CA GLU A 367 11.84 9.87 -28.28
C GLU A 367 11.00 9.40 -29.45
N PHE A 368 11.62 9.29 -30.64
CA PHE A 368 10.99 8.71 -31.82
C PHE A 368 11.68 7.37 -32.12
N ARG A 369 10.96 6.28 -32.00
CA ARG A 369 11.52 4.92 -32.19
C ARG A 369 11.84 4.58 -33.65
N GLN A 370 11.28 5.34 -34.61
CA GLN A 370 11.53 5.20 -36.04
C GLN A 370 12.17 6.50 -36.59
N ALA A 371 12.89 6.37 -37.71
CA ALA A 371 13.45 7.54 -38.37
C ALA A 371 12.31 8.48 -38.84
N VAL A 372 12.27 9.65 -38.23
CA VAL A 372 11.28 10.70 -38.50
C VAL A 372 11.89 11.80 -39.35
N ASN A 373 11.09 12.42 -40.24
CA ASN A 373 11.50 13.63 -40.92
C ASN A 373 11.64 14.78 -39.90
N PRO A 374 12.70 15.60 -39.99
CA PRO A 374 12.88 16.73 -39.05
C PRO A 374 11.66 17.65 -38.97
N SER A 375 10.95 17.87 -40.10
CA SER A 375 9.72 18.68 -40.14
C SER A 375 8.57 18.02 -39.38
N GLY A 376 8.42 16.71 -39.47
CA GLY A 376 7.39 15.96 -38.72
C GLY A 376 7.65 15.98 -37.21
N ALA A 377 8.89 15.77 -36.80
CA ALA A 377 9.27 15.87 -35.39
C ALA A 377 9.06 17.28 -34.81
N LEU A 378 9.37 18.31 -35.59
CA LEU A 378 9.14 19.70 -35.21
C LEU A 378 7.63 20.00 -35.08
N GLY A 379 6.82 19.53 -36.05
CA GLY A 379 5.36 19.68 -36.02
C GLY A 379 4.73 19.06 -34.77
N VAL A 380 5.13 17.84 -34.39
CA VAL A 380 4.68 17.19 -33.16
C VAL A 380 5.05 18.00 -31.93
N ARG A 381 6.29 18.47 -31.84
CA ARG A 381 6.75 19.28 -30.68
C ARG A 381 6.00 20.61 -30.55
N GLN A 382 5.69 21.27 -31.67
CA GLN A 382 5.02 22.57 -31.69
C GLN A 382 3.52 22.47 -31.38
N THR A 383 2.90 21.34 -31.69
CA THR A 383 1.48 21.11 -31.48
C THR A 383 1.17 20.34 -30.21
N MET A 384 2.21 19.91 -29.47
CA MET A 384 2.01 19.17 -28.22
C MET A 384 1.31 20.05 -27.18
N ALA A 385 0.17 19.61 -26.74
CA ALA A 385 -0.63 20.21 -25.69
C ALA A 385 -0.92 19.17 -24.60
N VAL A 386 -1.11 19.65 -23.40
CA VAL A 386 -1.44 18.83 -22.24
C VAL A 386 -2.64 19.44 -21.52
N VAL A 387 -3.52 18.59 -21.01
CA VAL A 387 -4.64 19.00 -20.17
C VAL A 387 -4.94 17.90 -19.15
N ASN A 388 -5.37 18.31 -17.96
CA ASN A 388 -5.97 17.40 -17.00
C ASN A 388 -7.49 17.52 -17.05
N GLU A 389 -8.19 16.49 -17.51
CA GLU A 389 -9.66 16.49 -17.56
C GLU A 389 -10.26 16.33 -16.16
N SER A 390 -9.58 15.64 -15.25
CA SER A 390 -9.94 15.46 -13.85
C SER A 390 -9.09 16.33 -12.92
N GLN A 391 -9.59 16.58 -11.71
CA GLN A 391 -8.78 17.24 -10.68
C GLN A 391 -7.66 16.34 -10.19
N ALA A 392 -6.54 16.93 -9.77
CA ALA A 392 -5.48 16.23 -9.06
C ALA A 392 -5.93 15.87 -7.63
N VAL A 393 -5.60 14.66 -7.19
CA VAL A 393 -6.02 14.14 -5.87
C VAL A 393 -4.86 13.48 -5.14
N GLY A 394 -4.99 13.31 -3.81
CA GLY A 394 -4.00 12.59 -3.00
C GLY A 394 -2.94 13.48 -2.36
N GLY A 395 -2.87 14.77 -2.72
CA GLY A 395 -1.99 15.72 -2.05
C GLY A 395 -2.47 15.99 -0.62
N SER A 396 -1.63 15.74 0.38
CA SER A 396 -1.93 16.03 1.78
C SER A 396 -0.69 16.58 2.50
N VAL A 397 -0.92 17.31 3.59
CA VAL A 397 0.15 17.73 4.49
C VAL A 397 0.72 16.54 5.25
N ALA A 398 1.95 16.68 5.74
CA ALA A 398 2.54 15.68 6.62
C ALA A 398 1.63 15.47 7.84
N PRO A 399 1.29 14.21 8.20
CA PRO A 399 0.48 13.94 9.38
C PRO A 399 1.23 14.39 10.64
N SER A 400 0.48 14.91 11.60
CA SER A 400 1.04 15.28 12.89
C SER A 400 1.46 14.03 13.68
N LEU A 401 2.42 14.19 14.60
CA LEU A 401 2.84 13.08 15.48
C LEU A 401 1.66 12.53 16.31
N ASP A 402 0.69 13.38 16.66
CA ASP A 402 -0.50 12.97 17.41
C ASP A 402 -1.47 12.12 16.58
N GLU A 403 -1.58 12.39 15.28
CA GLU A 403 -2.34 11.54 14.35
C GLU A 403 -1.65 10.18 14.16
N LEU A 404 -0.33 10.19 13.97
CA LEU A 404 0.46 8.96 13.84
C LEU A 404 0.44 8.11 15.12
N ARG A 405 0.33 8.75 16.31
CA ARG A 405 0.19 8.06 17.61
C ARG A 405 -0.98 7.07 17.62
N GLN A 406 -2.09 7.43 16.96
CA GLN A 406 -3.28 6.56 16.90
C GLN A 406 -3.03 5.27 16.12
N LEU A 407 -2.00 5.23 15.27
CA LEU A 407 -1.62 4.04 14.52
C LEU A 407 -0.77 3.06 15.35
N ILE A 408 -0.18 3.49 16.47
CA ILE A 408 0.69 2.64 17.30
C ILE A 408 -0.01 1.35 17.78
N PRO A 409 -1.24 1.39 18.35
CA PRO A 409 -1.92 0.17 18.77
C PRO A 409 -2.20 -0.77 17.60
N ILE A 410 -2.58 -0.22 16.44
CA ILE A 410 -2.86 -0.99 15.23
C ILE A 410 -1.57 -1.64 14.71
N ALA A 411 -0.48 -0.88 14.61
CA ALA A 411 0.81 -1.38 14.14
C ALA A 411 1.39 -2.47 15.06
N ARG A 412 1.23 -2.34 16.38
CA ARG A 412 1.65 -3.38 17.34
C ARG A 412 0.82 -4.66 17.26
N GLN A 413 -0.45 -4.55 16.89
CA GLN A 413 -1.33 -5.71 16.71
C GLN A 413 -1.14 -6.35 15.33
N SER A 414 -0.76 -5.57 14.31
CA SER A 414 -0.50 -6.09 12.98
C SER A 414 0.84 -6.83 12.97
N GLN A 415 0.79 -8.09 12.54
CA GLN A 415 2.01 -8.87 12.30
C GLN A 415 2.37 -8.79 10.81
N SER A 416 3.67 -8.68 10.50
CA SER A 416 4.14 -8.72 9.11
C SER A 416 4.06 -10.12 8.47
N ARG A 417 3.65 -11.13 9.23
CA ARG A 417 3.48 -12.52 8.79
C ARG A 417 2.01 -12.91 8.74
N MET A 418 1.65 -13.80 7.86
CA MET A 418 0.31 -14.37 7.78
C MET A 418 0.19 -15.52 8.78
N VAL A 419 -0.64 -15.35 9.79
CA VAL A 419 -0.92 -16.36 10.83
C VAL A 419 -2.36 -16.82 10.75
N THR A 420 -3.28 -15.88 10.51
CA THR A 420 -4.71 -16.14 10.39
C THR A 420 -5.16 -16.12 8.93
N ARG A 421 -6.36 -16.66 8.69
CA ARG A 421 -7.01 -16.59 7.39
C ARG A 421 -7.26 -15.14 6.96
N GLU A 422 -7.63 -14.31 7.91
CA GLU A 422 -7.89 -12.89 7.70
C GLU A 422 -6.62 -12.13 7.32
N ASP A 423 -5.47 -12.46 7.93
CA ASP A 423 -4.18 -11.87 7.57
C ASP A 423 -3.82 -12.19 6.11
N LEU A 424 -4.02 -13.45 5.68
CA LEU A 424 -3.76 -13.86 4.30
C LEU A 424 -4.66 -13.10 3.33
N LEU A 425 -5.97 -13.02 3.59
CA LEU A 425 -6.90 -12.26 2.74
C LEU A 425 -6.53 -10.77 2.70
N ALA A 426 -6.19 -10.17 3.83
CA ALA A 426 -5.76 -8.78 3.89
C ALA A 426 -4.51 -8.54 3.01
N ARG A 427 -3.54 -9.45 3.04
CA ARG A 427 -2.33 -9.36 2.21
C ARG A 427 -2.64 -9.51 0.72
N ILE A 428 -3.52 -10.42 0.34
CA ILE A 428 -3.96 -10.58 -1.05
C ILE A 428 -4.54 -9.28 -1.61
N TYR A 429 -5.42 -8.62 -0.84
CA TYR A 429 -6.04 -7.36 -1.28
C TYR A 429 -5.13 -6.14 -1.18
N THR A 430 -4.01 -6.22 -0.46
CA THR A 430 -3.01 -5.14 -0.37
C THR A 430 -1.88 -5.28 -1.39
N MET A 431 -1.90 -6.29 -2.24
CA MET A 431 -0.95 -6.41 -3.35
C MET A 431 -1.07 -5.20 -4.28
N PRO A 432 0.05 -4.54 -4.64
CA PRO A 432 0.01 -3.39 -5.54
C PRO A 432 -0.67 -3.73 -6.88
N ALA A 433 -1.53 -2.83 -7.35
CA ALA A 433 -2.39 -3.06 -8.52
C ALA A 433 -1.62 -3.34 -9.83
N GLN A 434 -0.39 -2.83 -9.94
CA GLN A 434 0.51 -3.07 -11.08
C GLN A 434 0.90 -4.54 -11.27
N PHE A 435 0.89 -5.34 -10.19
CA PHE A 435 1.14 -6.78 -10.25
C PHE A 435 -0.11 -7.61 -10.53
N GLY A 436 -1.21 -6.94 -10.80
CA GLY A 436 -2.52 -7.52 -11.07
C GLY A 436 -3.51 -7.31 -9.93
N ARG A 437 -4.78 -7.22 -10.27
CA ARG A 437 -5.85 -6.96 -9.31
C ARG A 437 -6.69 -8.20 -9.07
N ILE A 438 -6.80 -8.59 -7.82
CA ILE A 438 -7.67 -9.68 -7.40
C ILE A 438 -8.98 -9.10 -6.90
N TYR A 439 -10.09 -9.54 -7.51
CA TYR A 439 -11.43 -9.07 -7.16
C TYR A 439 -11.97 -9.78 -5.92
N ARG A 440 -11.85 -11.12 -5.88
CA ARG A 440 -12.24 -11.95 -4.73
C ARG A 440 -11.23 -13.06 -4.52
N ALA A 441 -11.07 -13.43 -3.26
CA ALA A 441 -10.25 -14.55 -2.85
C ALA A 441 -10.95 -15.35 -1.74
N SER A 442 -10.79 -16.67 -1.76
CA SER A 442 -11.27 -17.57 -0.71
C SER A 442 -10.21 -18.62 -0.41
N ILE A 443 -10.16 -19.04 0.84
CA ILE A 443 -9.18 -20.00 1.33
C ILE A 443 -9.92 -21.21 1.86
N SER A 444 -9.55 -22.39 1.37
CA SER A 444 -10.06 -23.67 1.83
C SER A 444 -8.91 -24.60 2.22
N PRO A 445 -9.07 -25.47 3.20
CA PRO A 445 -8.06 -26.47 3.52
C PRO A 445 -7.88 -27.44 2.35
N ASN A 446 -6.62 -27.82 2.08
CA ASN A 446 -6.35 -28.82 1.07
C ASN A 446 -6.70 -30.24 1.64
N PRO A 447 -7.61 -30.99 1.00
CA PRO A 447 -8.03 -32.29 1.50
C PRO A 447 -6.93 -33.35 1.39
N VAL A 448 -5.93 -33.14 0.55
CA VAL A 448 -4.82 -34.08 0.31
C VAL A 448 -3.61 -33.77 1.20
N ASN A 449 -3.32 -32.48 1.40
CA ASN A 449 -2.17 -32.03 2.19
C ASN A 449 -2.62 -31.07 3.30
N PRO A 450 -2.66 -31.52 4.58
CA PRO A 450 -3.11 -30.67 5.70
C PRO A 450 -2.25 -29.41 5.96
N LEU A 451 -1.00 -29.40 5.44
CA LEU A 451 -0.09 -28.27 5.56
C LEU A 451 -0.22 -27.27 4.40
N ALA A 452 -1.06 -27.57 3.41
CA ALA A 452 -1.34 -26.69 2.30
C ALA A 452 -2.75 -26.11 2.40
N ALA A 453 -2.90 -24.84 2.02
CA ALA A 453 -4.20 -24.23 1.83
C ALA A 453 -4.44 -24.01 0.32
N LEU A 454 -5.69 -24.25 -0.11
CA LEU A 454 -6.14 -23.92 -1.44
C LEU A 454 -6.62 -22.47 -1.45
N LEU A 455 -5.99 -21.64 -2.24
CA LEU A 455 -6.34 -20.24 -2.44
C LEU A 455 -7.06 -20.09 -3.78
N PHE A 456 -8.37 -19.87 -3.75
CA PHE A 456 -9.18 -19.59 -4.93
C PHE A 456 -9.21 -18.10 -5.18
N ILE A 457 -8.89 -17.67 -6.41
CA ILE A 457 -8.88 -16.26 -6.81
C ILE A 457 -9.68 -16.04 -8.09
N VAL A 458 -10.20 -14.83 -8.23
CA VAL A 458 -10.90 -14.36 -9.43
C VAL A 458 -10.51 -12.90 -9.70
N SER A 459 -10.34 -12.57 -10.95
CA SER A 459 -10.01 -11.22 -11.43
C SER A 459 -11.19 -10.60 -12.22
N LEU A 460 -11.07 -9.33 -12.55
CA LEU A 460 -12.00 -8.63 -13.45
C LEU A 460 -11.27 -8.27 -14.75
N ASP A 461 -11.97 -8.34 -15.87
CA ASP A 461 -11.54 -7.74 -17.11
C ASP A 461 -11.73 -6.20 -17.12
N ARG A 462 -11.38 -5.53 -18.23
CA ARG A 462 -11.55 -4.08 -18.38
C ARG A 462 -13.00 -3.63 -18.32
N ASP A 463 -13.90 -4.49 -18.77
CA ASP A 463 -15.35 -4.24 -18.78
C ASP A 463 -16.01 -4.58 -17.45
N GLY A 464 -15.20 -5.01 -16.48
CA GLY A 464 -15.63 -5.39 -15.14
C GLY A 464 -16.27 -6.77 -15.07
N ASN A 465 -16.15 -7.66 -16.09
CA ASN A 465 -16.65 -9.02 -16.00
C ASN A 465 -15.69 -9.93 -15.24
N LEU A 466 -16.23 -10.95 -14.59
CA LEU A 466 -15.42 -11.95 -13.90
C LEU A 466 -14.65 -12.80 -14.91
N ILE A 467 -13.36 -12.92 -14.69
CA ILE A 467 -12.45 -13.76 -15.46
C ILE A 467 -11.55 -14.56 -14.54
N ASN A 468 -11.07 -15.70 -15.03
CA ASN A 468 -9.99 -16.42 -14.35
C ASN A 468 -8.76 -15.52 -14.29
N ALA A 469 -8.07 -15.56 -13.15
CA ALA A 469 -6.87 -14.76 -12.97
C ALA A 469 -5.78 -15.21 -13.97
N PRO A 470 -5.15 -14.28 -14.71
CA PRO A 470 -4.03 -14.60 -15.58
C PRO A 470 -2.90 -15.31 -14.81
N ASP A 471 -2.13 -16.15 -15.51
CA ASP A 471 -1.04 -16.89 -14.85
C ASP A 471 0.03 -15.97 -14.27
N THR A 472 0.24 -14.81 -14.89
CA THR A 472 1.14 -13.79 -14.35
C THR A 472 0.65 -13.23 -13.01
N VAL A 473 -0.66 -12.98 -12.83
CA VAL A 473 -1.23 -12.58 -11.53
C VAL A 473 -0.97 -13.65 -10.47
N LYS A 474 -1.20 -14.92 -10.80
CA LYS A 474 -0.97 -16.05 -9.88
C LYS A 474 0.49 -16.14 -9.47
N LYS A 475 1.40 -15.97 -10.44
CA LYS A 475 2.85 -15.97 -10.19
C LYS A 475 3.28 -14.80 -9.30
N ASN A 476 2.85 -13.57 -9.64
CA ASN A 476 3.13 -12.37 -8.85
C ASN A 476 2.57 -12.50 -7.43
N LEU A 477 1.34 -12.99 -7.29
CA LEU A 477 0.72 -13.23 -6.00
C LEU A 477 1.49 -14.26 -5.18
N SER A 478 1.89 -15.37 -5.78
CA SER A 478 2.67 -16.41 -5.10
C SER A 478 4.01 -15.87 -4.61
N MET A 479 4.72 -15.07 -5.42
CA MET A 479 5.97 -14.42 -5.03
C MET A 479 5.75 -13.42 -3.90
N TYR A 480 4.72 -12.57 -4.01
CA TYR A 480 4.39 -11.58 -2.99
C TYR A 480 4.03 -12.22 -1.64
N LEU A 481 3.18 -13.25 -1.64
CA LEU A 481 2.77 -13.95 -0.42
C LEU A 481 3.91 -14.76 0.21
N ASN A 482 4.88 -15.19 -0.58
CA ASN A 482 6.01 -16.00 -0.10
C ASN A 482 6.86 -15.24 0.94
N GLU A 483 6.91 -13.92 0.87
CA GLU A 483 7.60 -13.07 1.86
C GLU A 483 6.93 -13.11 3.24
N PHE A 484 5.62 -13.26 3.27
CA PHE A 484 4.81 -13.14 4.49
C PHE A 484 4.36 -14.48 5.07
N ARG A 485 4.46 -15.58 4.32
CA ARG A 485 4.02 -16.92 4.77
C ARG A 485 4.94 -17.49 5.86
N LEU A 486 4.40 -18.36 6.67
CA LEU A 486 5.21 -19.18 7.57
C LEU A 486 5.98 -20.24 6.77
N ILE A 487 7.16 -20.63 7.27
CA ILE A 487 8.03 -21.60 6.59
C ILE A 487 7.34 -22.95 6.37
N SER A 488 6.45 -23.34 7.29
CA SER A 488 5.71 -24.61 7.26
C SER A 488 4.52 -24.63 6.31
N ASP A 489 4.05 -23.46 5.85
CA ASP A 489 2.79 -23.36 5.15
C ASP A 489 3.00 -23.40 3.63
N ALA A 490 2.19 -24.17 2.94
CA ALA A 490 2.12 -24.19 1.48
C ALA A 490 0.79 -23.56 1.01
N LEU A 491 0.86 -22.82 -0.09
CA LEU A 491 -0.31 -22.19 -0.71
C LEU A 491 -0.41 -22.63 -2.16
N ASP A 492 -1.52 -23.26 -2.52
CA ASP A 492 -1.84 -23.62 -3.90
C ASP A 492 -2.82 -22.60 -4.46
N VAL A 493 -2.39 -21.78 -5.42
CA VAL A 493 -3.22 -20.74 -6.04
C VAL A 493 -4.01 -21.34 -7.20
N LEU A 494 -5.33 -21.33 -7.09
CA LEU A 494 -6.27 -21.95 -8.04
C LEU A 494 -7.27 -20.93 -8.58
N ASP A 495 -7.80 -21.22 -9.77
CA ASP A 495 -8.87 -20.43 -10.36
C ASP A 495 -10.21 -20.74 -9.70
N THR A 496 -11.03 -19.72 -9.51
CA THR A 496 -12.40 -19.83 -9.07
C THR A 496 -13.28 -20.35 -10.21
N GLN A 497 -14.17 -21.30 -9.94
CA GLN A 497 -15.16 -21.75 -10.90
C GLN A 497 -16.32 -20.75 -10.99
N ILE A 498 -16.32 -19.94 -12.06
CA ILE A 498 -17.40 -18.97 -12.31
C ILE A 498 -18.62 -19.70 -12.87
N MET A 499 -19.76 -19.61 -12.17
CA MET A 499 -21.02 -20.23 -12.53
C MET A 499 -22.04 -19.17 -12.86
N ASN A 500 -22.31 -19.00 -14.16
CA ASN A 500 -23.31 -18.06 -14.60
C ASN A 500 -24.71 -18.69 -14.48
N PHE A 501 -25.66 -17.93 -13.98
CA PHE A 501 -27.04 -18.35 -13.80
C PHE A 501 -28.03 -17.32 -14.33
N GLY A 502 -29.25 -17.79 -14.59
CA GLY A 502 -30.41 -16.95 -14.87
C GLY A 502 -31.56 -17.31 -13.94
N VAL A 503 -32.52 -16.42 -13.82
CA VAL A 503 -33.72 -16.57 -13.01
C VAL A 503 -34.95 -16.49 -13.92
N ARG A 504 -35.80 -17.52 -13.85
CA ARG A 504 -37.11 -17.53 -14.50
C ARG A 504 -38.20 -17.54 -13.44
N TYR A 505 -39.13 -16.62 -13.56
CA TYR A 505 -40.22 -16.51 -12.60
C TYR A 505 -41.58 -16.26 -13.25
N SER A 506 -42.64 -16.67 -12.59
CA SER A 506 -44.02 -16.40 -13.00
C SER A 506 -44.80 -15.82 -11.83
N VAL A 507 -45.47 -14.67 -12.06
CA VAL A 507 -46.17 -13.93 -11.02
C VAL A 507 -47.65 -13.71 -11.39
N ILE A 508 -48.53 -13.71 -10.40
CA ILE A 508 -49.89 -13.21 -10.51
C ILE A 508 -49.88 -11.74 -10.08
N VAL A 509 -50.44 -10.89 -10.90
CA VAL A 509 -50.41 -9.46 -10.72
C VAL A 509 -51.81 -8.89 -10.46
N ALA A 510 -51.89 -7.71 -9.84
CA ALA A 510 -53.14 -7.03 -9.61
C ALA A 510 -53.84 -6.68 -10.95
N PRO A 511 -55.16 -6.80 -11.10
CA PRO A 511 -55.88 -6.56 -12.32
C PRO A 511 -55.71 -5.16 -12.92
N SER A 512 -55.35 -4.17 -12.08
CA SER A 512 -55.11 -2.79 -12.46
C SER A 512 -53.66 -2.52 -12.90
N ALA A 513 -52.76 -3.46 -12.72
CA ALA A 513 -51.31 -3.26 -12.94
C ALA A 513 -50.95 -3.38 -14.43
N ASN A 514 -50.02 -2.53 -14.88
CA ASN A 514 -49.38 -2.68 -16.17
C ASN A 514 -48.33 -3.79 -16.13
N LYS A 515 -48.66 -4.96 -16.69
CA LYS A 515 -47.80 -6.16 -16.66
C LYS A 515 -46.36 -5.92 -17.15
N MET A 516 -46.18 -5.15 -18.23
CA MET A 516 -44.85 -4.87 -18.78
C MET A 516 -44.02 -4.01 -17.84
N GLN A 517 -44.59 -2.96 -17.29
CA GLN A 517 -43.92 -2.04 -16.39
C GLN A 517 -43.58 -2.75 -15.07
N LEU A 518 -44.47 -3.60 -14.58
CA LEU A 518 -44.25 -4.38 -13.38
C LEU A 518 -43.11 -5.38 -13.55
N LEU A 519 -43.07 -6.15 -14.67
CA LEU A 519 -41.97 -7.05 -14.97
C LEU A 519 -40.63 -6.32 -15.06
N GLN A 520 -40.62 -5.14 -15.65
CA GLN A 520 -39.42 -4.31 -15.71
C GLN A 520 -38.97 -3.86 -14.32
N ASN A 521 -39.90 -3.47 -13.45
CA ASN A 521 -39.60 -3.10 -12.05
C ASN A 521 -39.03 -4.30 -11.28
N ILE A 522 -39.63 -5.50 -11.41
CA ILE A 522 -39.11 -6.72 -10.77
C ILE A 522 -37.70 -7.02 -11.28
N ASN A 523 -37.47 -6.97 -12.60
CA ASN A 523 -36.15 -7.22 -13.16
C ASN A 523 -35.09 -6.21 -12.69
N ASN A 524 -35.44 -4.93 -12.57
CA ASN A 524 -34.56 -3.90 -12.02
C ASN A 524 -34.22 -4.16 -10.54
N ARG A 525 -35.20 -4.55 -9.73
CA ARG A 525 -34.98 -4.90 -8.32
C ARG A 525 -34.13 -6.15 -8.17
N LEU A 526 -34.40 -7.20 -8.97
CA LEU A 526 -33.58 -8.41 -9.00
C LEU A 526 -32.15 -8.13 -9.47
N SER A 527 -32.00 -7.34 -10.55
CA SER A 527 -30.68 -6.92 -11.03
C SER A 527 -29.88 -6.17 -9.94
N THR A 528 -30.54 -5.35 -9.14
CA THR A 528 -29.91 -4.63 -8.04
C THR A 528 -29.55 -5.57 -6.88
N ALA A 529 -30.44 -6.51 -6.53
CA ALA A 529 -30.23 -7.45 -5.44
C ALA A 529 -29.17 -8.52 -5.77
N LEU A 530 -29.07 -8.92 -7.03
CA LEU A 530 -28.16 -9.97 -7.51
C LEU A 530 -26.90 -9.40 -8.17
N GLN A 531 -26.50 -8.18 -7.83
CA GLN A 531 -25.24 -7.59 -8.32
C GLN A 531 -24.02 -8.40 -7.87
N ARG A 532 -23.04 -8.51 -8.76
CA ARG A 532 -21.73 -9.17 -8.50
C ARG A 532 -21.08 -8.81 -7.16
N LYS A 533 -21.20 -7.56 -6.73
CA LYS A 533 -20.59 -7.09 -5.49
C LYS A 533 -21.10 -7.80 -4.23
N TYR A 534 -22.28 -8.41 -4.29
CA TYR A 534 -22.87 -9.12 -3.15
C TYR A 534 -22.49 -10.61 -3.11
N PHE A 535 -21.91 -11.16 -4.19
CA PHE A 535 -21.48 -12.55 -4.20
C PHE A 535 -20.03 -12.71 -3.77
N GLN A 536 -19.79 -13.70 -2.92
CA GLN A 536 -18.48 -14.15 -2.49
C GLN A 536 -18.20 -15.56 -3.04
N ILE A 537 -16.93 -15.95 -3.08
CA ILE A 537 -16.55 -17.33 -3.40
C ILE A 537 -17.11 -18.23 -2.28
N ASP A 538 -17.64 -19.39 -2.66
CA ASP A 538 -18.31 -20.37 -1.78
C ASP A 538 -19.62 -19.88 -1.15
N GLN A 539 -20.16 -18.76 -1.58
CA GLN A 539 -21.45 -18.28 -1.10
C GLN A 539 -22.59 -18.98 -1.83
N PRO A 540 -23.56 -19.58 -1.11
CA PRO A 540 -24.72 -20.21 -1.72
C PRO A 540 -25.73 -19.16 -2.23
N ILE A 541 -26.58 -19.56 -3.19
CA ILE A 541 -27.76 -18.78 -3.57
C ILE A 541 -28.94 -19.24 -2.71
N ILE A 542 -29.60 -18.29 -2.04
CA ILE A 542 -30.80 -18.52 -1.23
C ILE A 542 -32.02 -18.16 -2.09
N ILE A 543 -32.87 -19.17 -2.40
CA ILE A 543 -34.06 -18.98 -3.25
C ILE A 543 -35.06 -18.06 -2.58
N ASP A 544 -35.15 -18.12 -1.25
CA ASP A 544 -36.11 -17.30 -0.48
C ASP A 544 -35.77 -15.81 -0.56
N ASP A 545 -34.47 -15.44 -0.68
CA ASP A 545 -34.08 -14.04 -0.89
C ASP A 545 -34.59 -13.51 -2.23
N ILE A 546 -34.48 -14.32 -3.30
CA ILE A 546 -35.01 -13.98 -4.61
C ILE A 546 -36.54 -13.88 -4.55
N THR A 547 -37.18 -14.81 -3.89
CA THR A 547 -38.63 -14.85 -3.67
C THR A 547 -39.10 -13.58 -2.96
N ASN A 548 -38.42 -13.19 -1.89
CA ASN A 548 -38.74 -11.99 -1.12
C ASN A 548 -38.62 -10.71 -1.95
N VAL A 549 -37.62 -10.60 -2.81
CA VAL A 549 -37.46 -9.45 -3.70
C VAL A 549 -38.63 -9.34 -4.67
N ILE A 550 -39.12 -10.46 -5.21
CA ILE A 550 -40.24 -10.50 -6.16
C ILE A 550 -41.57 -10.17 -5.42
N ILE A 551 -41.85 -10.84 -4.32
CA ILE A 551 -43.13 -10.69 -3.58
C ILE A 551 -43.28 -9.27 -2.99
N ASN A 552 -42.17 -8.69 -2.51
CA ASN A 552 -42.20 -7.33 -1.95
C ASN A 552 -42.20 -6.22 -3.04
N THR A 553 -42.50 -6.56 -4.31
CA THR A 553 -42.71 -5.56 -5.36
C THR A 553 -44.20 -5.20 -5.38
N ASP A 554 -44.51 -3.90 -5.41
CA ASP A 554 -45.88 -3.41 -5.44
C ASP A 554 -46.65 -4.04 -6.63
N ASP A 555 -47.94 -4.29 -6.46
CA ASP A 555 -48.85 -4.92 -7.43
C ASP A 555 -48.58 -6.40 -7.73
N VAL A 556 -47.65 -7.08 -7.08
CA VAL A 556 -47.49 -8.54 -7.11
C VAL A 556 -48.38 -9.17 -6.07
N ILE A 557 -49.31 -10.06 -6.49
CA ILE A 557 -50.21 -10.79 -5.59
C ILE A 557 -49.53 -12.05 -5.08
N SER A 558 -48.94 -12.84 -5.97
CA SER A 558 -48.25 -14.08 -5.59
C SER A 558 -47.22 -14.50 -6.65
N LEU A 559 -46.22 -15.27 -6.19
CA LEU A 559 -45.25 -15.96 -7.03
C LEU A 559 -45.76 -17.39 -7.32
N VAL A 560 -45.87 -17.77 -8.59
CA VAL A 560 -46.35 -19.07 -9.04
C VAL A 560 -45.24 -20.07 -9.21
N ASP A 561 -44.16 -19.66 -9.90
CA ASP A 561 -43.00 -20.51 -10.17
C ASP A 561 -41.74 -19.67 -10.12
N LEU A 562 -40.67 -20.25 -9.58
CA LEU A 562 -39.33 -19.64 -9.55
C LEU A 562 -38.28 -20.71 -9.82
N ARG A 563 -37.47 -20.51 -10.84
CA ARG A 563 -36.37 -21.43 -11.20
C ARG A 563 -35.10 -20.69 -11.46
N VAL A 564 -34.03 -21.16 -10.89
CA VAL A 564 -32.67 -20.77 -11.19
C VAL A 564 -32.09 -21.78 -12.19
N PHE A 565 -31.57 -21.32 -13.30
CA PHE A 565 -31.09 -22.18 -14.39
C PHE A 565 -29.69 -21.78 -14.85
N PRO A 566 -28.89 -22.74 -15.38
CA PRO A 566 -27.53 -22.46 -15.82
C PRO A 566 -27.47 -21.64 -17.11
N ARG A 567 -26.46 -20.77 -17.22
CA ARG A 567 -26.04 -20.11 -18.44
C ARG A 567 -24.62 -20.52 -18.77
N VAL A 568 -24.40 -21.17 -19.92
CA VAL A 568 -23.10 -21.77 -20.25
C VAL A 568 -22.78 -21.54 -21.72
N GLY A 569 -21.52 -21.19 -22.02
CA GLY A 569 -21.01 -21.06 -23.38
C GLY A 569 -21.54 -19.84 -24.14
N GLY A 570 -21.59 -19.91 -25.46
CA GLY A 570 -22.13 -18.86 -26.33
C GLY A 570 -23.63 -18.97 -26.49
N VAL A 571 -24.39 -17.98 -26.08
CA VAL A 571 -25.86 -17.90 -26.26
C VAL A 571 -26.18 -16.50 -26.79
N GLU A 572 -26.82 -16.40 -27.99
CA GLU A 572 -27.30 -15.14 -28.55
C GLU A 572 -26.22 -14.02 -28.58
N ASP A 573 -25.06 -14.31 -29.17
CA ASP A 573 -23.89 -13.41 -29.28
C ASP A 573 -23.27 -12.98 -27.92
N ARG A 574 -23.59 -13.69 -26.83
CA ARG A 574 -23.06 -13.44 -25.50
C ARG A 574 -22.25 -14.62 -25.01
N GLN A 575 -21.13 -14.31 -24.36
CA GLN A 575 -20.22 -15.32 -23.86
C GLN A 575 -20.40 -15.48 -22.34
N TYR A 576 -20.75 -16.68 -21.92
CA TYR A 576 -20.81 -17.12 -20.53
C TYR A 576 -19.61 -18.01 -20.20
N SER A 577 -19.45 -18.34 -18.92
CA SER A 577 -18.43 -19.30 -18.51
C SER A 577 -18.70 -20.70 -19.08
N THR A 578 -17.65 -21.50 -19.18
CA THR A 578 -17.75 -22.90 -19.65
C THR A 578 -18.14 -23.88 -18.53
N SER A 579 -18.23 -23.41 -17.29
CA SER A 579 -18.53 -24.24 -16.12
C SER A 579 -20.00 -24.64 -16.10
N VAL A 580 -20.24 -25.94 -16.20
CA VAL A 580 -21.61 -26.52 -16.16
C VAL A 580 -21.96 -26.89 -14.72
N PHE A 581 -23.06 -26.35 -14.21
CA PHE A 581 -23.53 -26.64 -12.86
C PHE A 581 -25.01 -27.04 -12.85
N PRO A 582 -25.37 -28.20 -12.22
CA PRO A 582 -26.73 -28.69 -12.19
C PRO A 582 -27.54 -28.04 -11.05
N PHE A 583 -28.06 -26.83 -11.23
CA PHE A 583 -28.77 -26.05 -10.21
C PHE A 583 -29.91 -26.83 -9.55
N GLU A 584 -30.75 -27.50 -10.33
CA GLU A 584 -31.90 -28.24 -9.81
C GLU A 584 -31.51 -29.39 -8.87
N ARG A 585 -30.45 -30.14 -9.21
CA ARG A 585 -29.96 -31.25 -8.39
C ARG A 585 -29.18 -30.80 -7.15
N SER A 586 -28.62 -29.60 -7.19
CA SER A 586 -27.80 -29.02 -6.13
C SER A 586 -28.61 -28.16 -5.17
N THR A 587 -29.91 -28.01 -5.40
CA THR A 587 -30.83 -27.32 -4.49
C THR A 587 -31.24 -28.21 -3.33
N LYS A 588 -30.93 -27.79 -2.12
CA LYS A 588 -31.35 -28.44 -0.88
C LYS A 588 -32.05 -27.44 0.04
N ASN A 589 -33.28 -27.69 0.41
CA ASN A 589 -34.08 -26.84 1.31
C ASN A 589 -34.10 -25.35 0.87
N GLY A 590 -34.27 -25.07 -0.43
CA GLY A 590 -34.30 -23.70 -0.93
C GLY A 590 -32.94 -23.01 -1.04
N ILE A 591 -31.85 -23.74 -0.80
CA ILE A 591 -30.48 -23.22 -0.89
C ILE A 591 -29.71 -23.98 -1.97
N ILE A 592 -29.02 -23.25 -2.84
CA ILE A 592 -28.18 -23.80 -3.90
C ILE A 592 -26.73 -23.69 -3.46
N PHE A 593 -26.07 -24.82 -3.22
CA PHE A 593 -24.67 -24.89 -2.86
C PHE A 593 -23.82 -25.21 -4.09
N GLY A 594 -22.81 -24.38 -4.34
CA GLY A 594 -21.78 -24.66 -5.34
C GLY A 594 -20.68 -25.60 -4.81
N PRO A 595 -19.85 -26.19 -5.66
CA PRO A 595 -18.64 -26.88 -5.24
C PRO A 595 -17.64 -25.89 -4.63
N PRO A 596 -16.68 -26.39 -3.81
CA PRO A 596 -15.64 -25.53 -3.23
C PRO A 596 -14.90 -24.72 -4.29
N GLY A 597 -14.66 -23.44 -4.02
CA GLY A 597 -14.02 -22.51 -4.95
C GLY A 597 -14.93 -22.01 -6.07
N SER A 598 -16.25 -22.12 -5.94
CA SER A 598 -17.19 -21.60 -6.93
C SER A 598 -17.70 -20.21 -6.58
N LEU A 599 -18.02 -19.43 -7.61
CA LEU A 599 -18.63 -18.12 -7.52
C LEU A 599 -19.81 -18.02 -8.49
N PHE A 600 -20.97 -17.67 -7.97
CA PHE A 600 -22.17 -17.45 -8.76
C PHE A 600 -22.21 -16.04 -9.33
N GLU A 601 -22.61 -15.89 -10.61
CA GLU A 601 -22.73 -14.62 -11.29
C GLU A 601 -23.98 -14.54 -12.16
N LEU A 602 -24.76 -13.47 -11.97
CA LEU A 602 -25.77 -13.02 -12.93
C LEU A 602 -25.08 -12.07 -13.93
N LYS A 603 -24.66 -12.61 -15.10
CA LYS A 603 -23.76 -11.87 -16.03
C LYS A 603 -24.49 -10.82 -16.85
N PHE A 604 -25.62 -11.16 -17.44
CA PHE A 604 -26.42 -10.27 -18.29
C PHE A 604 -27.87 -10.17 -17.76
N PRO A 605 -28.14 -9.29 -16.76
CA PRO A 605 -29.47 -9.20 -16.13
C PRO A 605 -30.62 -9.00 -17.10
N GLU A 606 -30.40 -8.26 -18.20
CA GLU A 606 -31.41 -7.98 -19.19
C GLU A 606 -31.96 -9.22 -19.91
N ASN A 607 -31.13 -10.29 -20.03
CA ASN A 607 -31.48 -11.53 -20.73
C ASN A 607 -31.59 -12.74 -19.82
N ASP A 608 -30.97 -12.67 -18.66
CA ASP A 608 -30.92 -13.77 -17.71
C ASP A 608 -32.09 -13.74 -16.70
N LEU A 609 -32.81 -12.60 -16.63
CA LEU A 609 -34.02 -12.43 -15.82
C LEU A 609 -35.25 -12.54 -16.75
N ILE A 610 -35.95 -13.67 -16.68
CA ILE A 610 -37.09 -13.98 -17.55
C ILE A 610 -38.35 -14.04 -16.70
N GLY A 611 -39.18 -13.00 -16.76
CA GLY A 611 -40.43 -12.90 -16.02
C GLY A 611 -41.67 -13.12 -16.92
N THR A 612 -42.67 -13.75 -16.35
CA THR A 612 -44.02 -13.86 -16.96
C THR A 612 -45.07 -13.40 -15.93
N ALA A 613 -46.07 -12.62 -16.39
CA ALA A 613 -47.14 -12.07 -15.58
C ALA A 613 -48.51 -12.60 -16.09
N SER A 614 -49.22 -13.26 -15.24
CA SER A 614 -50.58 -13.77 -15.51
C SER A 614 -51.64 -12.93 -14.81
#